data_da5af7c24ce6fb382925e15a6f093371
#
_entry.id   da5af7c24ce6fb382925e15a6f093371
#
_cell.length_a   1.000
_cell.length_b   1.000
_cell.length_c   1.000
_cell.angle_alpha   90.00
_cell.angle_beta   90.00
_cell.angle_gamma   90.00
#
_symmetry.space_group_name_H-M   'P 1'
#
loop_
_entity.id
_entity.type
_entity.pdbx_description
1 polymer ?
#
loop_
_entity_poly.entity_id
_entity_poly.type
_entity_poly.pdbx_seq_one_letter_code
_entity_poly.pdbx_strand_id
1 'polypeptide(L)'
;IVYIIITSDYSIEDMRKSLSKISDIDRLNRKMIKKDATPNDIRMFYKSILVSKKLYKYYLNFINSTSYGNSISNSIKLQNIGSKCGDLLTLIDSYIDKDKCVLITSLDYETNFIKKGVNYKHDALILEYYELDGKLNAITQYLNIELEKVANRVKDKVMIELEYKKDETNIIVTSARCKKLLDHINNSELKNKYKEL
;
A
#
# COMPACT_ATOMS: atom_id res chain seq x y z
N ILE A 1 -22.82 18.75 30.48
CA ILE A 1 -22.01 17.82 29.65
C ILE A 1 -20.53 18.08 29.91
N VAL A 2 -20.02 19.33 29.75
CA VAL A 2 -18.61 19.67 29.95
C VAL A 2 -18.09 19.28 31.34
N TYR A 3 -18.86 19.58 32.41
CA TYR A 3 -18.50 19.23 33.78
C TYR A 3 -18.39 17.72 34.01
N ILE A 4 -19.25 16.93 33.37
CA ILE A 4 -19.29 15.47 33.50
C ILE A 4 -18.10 14.82 32.79
N ILE A 5 -17.65 15.38 31.66
CA ILE A 5 -16.44 14.92 30.94
C ILE A 5 -15.20 15.16 31.79
N ILE A 6 -15.14 16.28 32.54
CA ILE A 6 -14.00 16.62 33.42
C ILE A 6 -13.89 15.66 34.62
N THR A 7 -14.99 15.08 35.08
CA THR A 7 -15.02 14.17 36.24
C THR A 7 -14.91 12.68 35.87
N SER A 8 -14.84 12.35 34.58
CA SER A 8 -14.64 10.97 34.11
C SER A 8 -13.17 10.56 34.17
N ASP A 9 -12.91 9.27 34.38
CA ASP A 9 -11.55 8.68 34.34
C ASP A 9 -10.84 8.84 32.98
N TYR A 10 -11.57 9.30 31.95
CA TYR A 10 -11.03 9.56 30.63
C TYR A 10 -10.59 11.01 30.51
N SER A 11 -9.28 11.22 30.47
CA SER A 11 -8.67 12.54 30.33
C SER A 11 -9.17 13.27 29.09
N ILE A 12 -9.55 14.55 29.23
CA ILE A 12 -9.87 15.44 28.11
C ILE A 12 -8.71 15.45 27.08
N GLU A 13 -7.50 15.32 27.57
CA GLU A 13 -6.29 15.29 26.75
C GLU A 13 -6.24 14.03 25.87
N ASP A 14 -6.61 12.85 26.37
CA ASP A 14 -6.69 11.62 25.59
C ASP A 14 -7.80 11.66 24.56
N MET A 15 -8.91 12.31 24.88
CA MET A 15 -9.97 12.58 23.91
C MET A 15 -9.50 13.49 22.78
N ARG A 16 -8.82 14.60 23.11
CA ARG A 16 -8.23 15.50 22.10
C ARG A 16 -7.19 14.79 21.23
N LYS A 17 -6.31 14.00 21.84
CA LYS A 17 -5.33 13.15 21.11
C LYS A 17 -6.02 12.13 20.19
N SER A 18 -7.15 11.60 20.60
CA SER A 18 -7.93 10.67 19.76
C SER A 18 -8.63 11.39 18.62
N LEU A 19 -9.27 12.53 18.89
CA LEU A 19 -9.93 13.36 17.88
C LEU A 19 -8.94 13.88 16.84
N SER A 20 -7.74 14.27 17.23
CA SER A 20 -6.70 14.74 16.29
C SER A 20 -6.22 13.68 15.29
N LYS A 21 -6.48 12.39 15.55
CA LYS A 21 -6.17 11.28 14.65
C LYS A 21 -7.24 11.04 13.59
N ILE A 22 -8.38 11.71 13.69
CA ILE A 22 -9.47 11.61 12.73
C ILE A 22 -9.20 12.60 11.59
N SER A 23 -9.04 12.09 10.39
CA SER A 23 -8.91 12.88 9.18
C SER A 23 -10.27 13.46 8.78
N ASP A 24 -10.28 14.45 7.90
CA ASP A 24 -11.50 14.99 7.29
C ASP A 24 -12.23 13.88 6.49
N ILE A 25 -13.17 13.22 7.17
CA ILE A 25 -13.94 12.08 6.63
C ILE A 25 -14.79 12.52 5.43
N ASP A 26 -15.36 13.72 5.46
CA ASP A 26 -16.19 14.23 4.37
C ASP A 26 -15.38 14.47 3.11
N ARG A 27 -14.17 14.99 3.25
CA ARG A 27 -13.23 15.16 2.14
C ARG A 27 -12.82 13.81 1.55
N LEU A 28 -12.49 12.84 2.39
CA LEU A 28 -12.11 11.49 1.96
C LEU A 28 -13.29 10.80 1.27
N ASN A 29 -14.50 10.92 1.80
CA ASN A 29 -15.70 10.37 1.19
C ASN A 29 -15.97 10.98 -0.20
N ARG A 30 -15.84 12.30 -0.33
CA ARG A 30 -15.96 12.98 -1.64
C ARG A 30 -14.94 12.48 -2.66
N LYS A 31 -13.69 12.24 -2.24
CA LYS A 31 -12.67 11.64 -3.11
C LYS A 31 -13.07 10.23 -3.57
N MET A 32 -13.59 9.39 -2.67
CA MET A 32 -14.06 8.04 -3.02
C MET A 32 -15.22 8.08 -4.02
N ILE A 33 -16.21 8.96 -3.82
CA ILE A 33 -17.34 9.13 -4.75
C ILE A 33 -16.85 9.58 -6.13
N LYS A 34 -15.87 10.48 -6.19
CA LYS A 34 -15.27 10.98 -7.45
C LYS A 34 -14.31 9.98 -8.10
N LYS A 35 -13.99 8.86 -7.45
CA LYS A 35 -12.97 7.88 -7.87
C LYS A 35 -11.54 8.47 -7.93
N ASP A 36 -11.27 9.51 -7.15
CA ASP A 36 -9.97 10.18 -7.04
C ASP A 36 -9.20 9.76 -5.77
N ALA A 37 -9.76 8.82 -4.99
CA ALA A 37 -9.16 8.38 -3.74
C ALA A 37 -7.95 7.49 -4.02
N THR A 38 -6.81 7.86 -3.44
CA THR A 38 -5.61 7.04 -3.45
C THR A 38 -5.72 5.89 -2.43
N PRO A 39 -4.93 4.82 -2.55
CA PRO A 39 -4.88 3.77 -1.53
C PRO A 39 -4.59 4.32 -0.12
N ASN A 40 -3.72 5.32 0.01
CA ASN A 40 -3.49 5.98 1.30
C ASN A 40 -4.71 6.74 1.82
N ASP A 41 -5.51 7.36 0.96
CA ASP A 41 -6.77 8.01 1.37
C ASP A 41 -7.74 6.98 1.96
N ILE A 42 -7.87 5.78 1.37
CA ILE A 42 -8.70 4.69 1.90
C ILE A 42 -8.19 4.23 3.26
N ARG A 43 -6.87 4.11 3.42
CA ARG A 43 -6.24 3.78 4.70
C ARG A 43 -6.49 4.86 5.76
N MET A 44 -6.40 6.13 5.41
CA MET A 44 -6.71 7.27 6.31
C MET A 44 -8.17 7.27 6.73
N PHE A 45 -9.08 6.98 5.79
CA PHE A 45 -10.49 6.80 6.07
C PHE A 45 -10.73 5.63 7.05
N TYR A 46 -10.16 4.46 6.80
CA TYR A 46 -10.22 3.31 7.70
C TYR A 46 -9.76 3.67 9.12
N LYS A 47 -8.60 4.33 9.27
CA LYS A 47 -8.09 4.75 10.58
C LYS A 47 -9.04 5.71 11.28
N SER A 48 -9.62 6.65 10.56
CA SER A 48 -10.58 7.61 11.10
C SER A 48 -11.83 6.92 11.63
N ILE A 49 -12.40 5.97 10.87
CA ILE A 49 -13.55 5.16 11.31
C ILE A 49 -13.21 4.30 12.53
N LEU A 50 -12.00 3.72 12.57
CA LEU A 50 -11.55 2.91 13.70
C LEU A 50 -11.47 3.75 15.00
N VAL A 51 -10.91 4.97 14.91
CA VAL A 51 -10.84 5.89 16.05
C VAL A 51 -12.24 6.34 16.46
N SER A 52 -13.09 6.71 15.50
CA SER A 52 -14.48 7.09 15.76
C SER A 52 -15.27 5.98 16.45
N LYS A 53 -15.10 4.72 16.03
CA LYS A 53 -15.72 3.55 16.70
C LYS A 53 -15.24 3.40 18.15
N LYS A 54 -13.97 3.64 18.44
CA LYS A 54 -13.44 3.64 19.81
C LYS A 54 -14.04 4.76 20.65
N LEU A 55 -14.06 5.99 20.14
CA LEU A 55 -14.67 7.13 20.82
C LEU A 55 -16.15 6.92 21.08
N TYR A 56 -16.87 6.35 20.10
CA TYR A 56 -18.29 5.99 20.28
C TYR A 56 -18.50 4.99 21.42
N LYS A 57 -17.64 3.97 21.55
CA LYS A 57 -17.71 3.01 22.66
C LYS A 57 -17.49 3.70 24.01
N TYR A 58 -16.52 4.61 24.11
CA TYR A 58 -16.34 5.41 25.35
C TYR A 58 -17.56 6.26 25.65
N TYR A 59 -18.13 6.91 24.65
CA TYR A 59 -19.33 7.72 24.79
C TYR A 59 -20.52 6.90 25.30
N LEU A 60 -20.75 5.69 24.79
CA LEU A 60 -21.80 4.78 25.27
C LEU A 60 -21.58 4.37 26.72
N ASN A 61 -20.36 3.99 27.10
CA ASN A 61 -20.06 3.63 28.48
C ASN A 61 -20.32 4.83 29.42
N PHE A 62 -19.92 6.01 29.01
CA PHE A 62 -20.18 7.24 29.76
C PHE A 62 -21.68 7.52 29.93
N ILE A 63 -22.49 7.45 28.87
CA ILE A 63 -23.94 7.64 28.93
C ILE A 63 -24.58 6.63 29.90
N ASN A 64 -24.20 5.35 29.81
CA ASN A 64 -24.76 4.29 30.62
C ASN A 64 -24.37 4.43 32.12
N SER A 65 -23.28 5.14 32.43
CA SER A 65 -22.85 5.40 33.81
C SER A 65 -23.50 6.64 34.44
N THR A 66 -24.24 7.43 33.68
CA THR A 66 -24.84 8.69 34.16
C THR A 66 -26.36 8.64 34.21
N SER A 67 -26.96 9.29 35.21
CA SER A 67 -28.42 9.41 35.38
C SER A 67 -29.11 10.15 34.22
N TYR A 68 -28.38 10.91 33.44
CA TYR A 68 -28.86 11.67 32.25
C TYR A 68 -28.74 10.89 30.93
N GLY A 69 -28.23 9.67 30.97
CA GLY A 69 -27.91 8.85 29.79
C GLY A 69 -29.10 8.60 28.89
N ASN A 70 -30.26 8.29 29.48
CA ASN A 70 -31.49 8.02 28.70
C ASN A 70 -31.98 9.21 27.88
N SER A 71 -31.89 10.44 28.41
CA SER A 71 -32.31 11.64 27.70
C SER A 71 -31.37 11.99 26.53
N ILE A 72 -30.09 11.74 26.70
CA ILE A 72 -29.06 11.97 25.68
C ILE A 72 -29.14 10.89 24.59
N SER A 73 -29.32 9.62 24.97
CA SER A 73 -29.44 8.49 24.06
C SER A 73 -30.62 8.65 23.09
N ASN A 74 -31.76 9.17 23.59
CA ASN A 74 -32.95 9.41 22.77
C ASN A 74 -32.81 10.61 21.80
N SER A 75 -31.98 11.59 22.15
CA SER A 75 -31.76 12.79 21.33
C SER A 75 -30.86 12.52 20.11
N ILE A 76 -30.00 11.53 20.22
CA ILE A 76 -29.04 11.20 19.17
C ILE A 76 -29.43 9.83 18.62
N LYS A 77 -29.88 9.78 17.36
CA LYS A 77 -30.18 8.52 16.64
C LYS A 77 -28.88 7.71 16.39
N LEU A 78 -28.19 7.32 17.48
CA LEU A 78 -26.92 6.62 17.46
C LEU A 78 -27.09 5.09 17.33
N GLN A 79 -28.34 4.60 17.26
CA GLN A 79 -28.61 3.18 17.12
C GLN A 79 -27.98 2.65 15.81
N ASN A 80 -27.17 1.63 15.92
CA ASN A 80 -26.48 0.94 14.83
C ASN A 80 -25.23 1.61 14.20
N ILE A 81 -24.78 2.79 14.65
CA ILE A 81 -23.54 3.37 14.11
C ILE A 81 -22.34 2.47 14.37
N GLY A 82 -22.22 1.91 15.57
CA GLY A 82 -21.12 1.03 15.94
C GLY A 82 -21.06 -0.24 15.08
N SER A 83 -22.20 -0.85 14.75
CA SER A 83 -22.30 -2.00 13.86
C SER A 83 -21.88 -1.61 12.44
N LYS A 84 -22.51 -0.59 11.86
CA LYS A 84 -22.20 -0.11 10.50
C LYS A 84 -20.71 0.25 10.33
N CYS A 85 -20.11 0.91 11.33
CA CYS A 85 -18.66 1.13 11.33
C CYS A 85 -17.86 -0.17 11.36
N GLY A 86 -18.35 -1.18 12.12
CA GLY A 86 -17.74 -2.51 12.16
C GLY A 86 -17.77 -3.19 10.80
N ASP A 87 -18.93 -3.21 10.15
CA ASP A 87 -19.13 -3.83 8.84
C ASP A 87 -18.24 -3.18 7.78
N LEU A 88 -18.17 -1.85 7.78
CA LEU A 88 -17.31 -1.09 6.86
C LEU A 88 -15.81 -1.39 7.09
N LEU A 89 -15.37 -1.45 8.34
CA LEU A 89 -13.99 -1.82 8.66
C LEU A 89 -13.67 -3.23 8.19
N THR A 90 -14.57 -4.19 8.43
CA THR A 90 -14.43 -5.58 7.98
C THR A 90 -14.38 -5.66 6.45
N LEU A 91 -15.23 -4.89 5.76
CA LEU A 91 -15.21 -4.81 4.31
C LEU A 91 -13.86 -4.34 3.79
N ILE A 92 -13.35 -3.21 4.28
CA ILE A 92 -12.04 -2.69 3.87
C ILE A 92 -10.93 -3.70 4.19
N ASP A 93 -10.98 -4.31 5.38
CA ASP A 93 -10.03 -5.34 5.81
C ASP A 93 -10.03 -6.58 4.92
N SER A 94 -11.17 -6.95 4.34
CA SER A 94 -11.25 -8.11 3.46
C SER A 94 -10.61 -7.88 2.09
N TYR A 95 -10.55 -6.64 1.62
CA TYR A 95 -10.07 -6.31 0.27
C TYR A 95 -8.65 -5.78 0.23
N ILE A 96 -8.21 -5.02 1.25
CA ILE A 96 -7.06 -4.12 1.16
C ILE A 96 -5.99 -4.46 2.21
N ASP A 97 -4.74 -4.51 1.76
CA ASP A 97 -3.55 -4.52 2.61
C ASP A 97 -3.19 -3.06 2.97
N LYS A 98 -3.58 -2.67 4.18
CA LYS A 98 -3.42 -1.29 4.66
C LYS A 98 -1.97 -0.86 4.84
N ASP A 99 -1.06 -1.80 5.08
CA ASP A 99 0.34 -1.49 5.31
C ASP A 99 1.01 -1.11 3.99
N LYS A 100 0.64 -1.78 2.91
CA LYS A 100 1.08 -1.42 1.55
C LYS A 100 0.53 -0.07 1.08
N CYS A 101 -0.64 0.33 1.57
CA CYS A 101 -1.25 1.62 1.19
C CYS A 101 -0.53 2.86 1.73
N VAL A 102 0.40 2.72 2.71
CA VAL A 102 1.03 3.87 3.41
C VAL A 102 1.73 4.81 2.44
N LEU A 103 2.48 4.27 1.49
CA LEU A 103 3.33 5.03 0.57
C LEU A 103 2.63 5.38 -0.75
N ILE A 104 1.42 4.86 -1.00
CA ILE A 104 0.70 5.07 -2.26
C ILE A 104 -0.18 6.31 -2.14
N THR A 105 0.40 7.47 -2.41
CA THR A 105 -0.24 8.79 -2.31
C THR A 105 -0.71 9.36 -3.65
N SER A 106 -0.44 8.68 -4.76
CA SER A 106 -0.87 9.04 -6.11
C SER A 106 -1.77 7.94 -6.69
N LEU A 107 -2.42 8.22 -7.82
CA LEU A 107 -3.18 7.22 -8.58
C LEU A 107 -2.28 6.43 -9.56
N ASP A 108 -1.06 6.88 -9.75
CA ASP A 108 -0.05 6.22 -10.55
C ASP A 108 0.87 5.41 -9.63
N TYR A 109 0.57 4.13 -9.48
CA TYR A 109 1.29 3.23 -8.56
C TYR A 109 1.43 1.83 -9.16
N GLU A 110 2.57 1.21 -8.85
CA GLU A 110 2.90 -0.16 -9.26
C GLU A 110 2.70 -1.19 -8.14
N THR A 111 2.63 -0.72 -6.89
CA THR A 111 2.53 -1.59 -5.73
C THR A 111 1.13 -2.18 -5.59
N ASN A 112 1.02 -3.51 -5.63
CA ASN A 112 -0.25 -4.19 -5.35
C ASN A 112 -0.60 -4.09 -3.86
N PHE A 113 -1.75 -3.47 -3.56
CA PHE A 113 -2.32 -3.34 -2.23
C PHE A 113 -3.60 -4.16 -2.03
N ILE A 114 -4.09 -4.85 -3.07
CA ILE A 114 -5.26 -5.73 -2.99
C ILE A 114 -4.82 -7.06 -2.38
N LYS A 115 -5.59 -7.57 -1.44
CA LYS A 115 -5.32 -8.86 -0.81
C LYS A 115 -5.52 -10.01 -1.79
N LYS A 116 -4.67 -11.03 -1.66
CA LYS A 116 -4.80 -12.28 -2.42
C LYS A 116 -6.15 -12.97 -2.11
N GLY A 117 -6.78 -13.51 -3.14
CA GLY A 117 -8.06 -14.20 -3.03
C GLY A 117 -9.29 -13.30 -3.25
N VAL A 118 -9.12 -11.98 -3.38
CA VAL A 118 -10.20 -11.03 -3.67
C VAL A 118 -10.66 -11.14 -5.13
N ASN A 119 -9.70 -11.27 -6.03
CA ASN A 119 -9.98 -11.40 -7.47
C ASN A 119 -8.96 -12.34 -8.11
N TYR A 120 -9.42 -13.52 -8.54
CA TYR A 120 -8.57 -14.56 -9.12
C TYR A 120 -7.83 -14.12 -10.39
N LYS A 121 -8.45 -13.28 -11.23
CA LYS A 121 -7.81 -12.75 -12.43
C LYS A 121 -6.67 -11.80 -12.11
N HIS A 122 -6.90 -10.94 -11.13
CA HIS A 122 -5.87 -10.03 -10.63
C HIS A 122 -4.72 -10.82 -10.01
N ASP A 123 -5.02 -11.83 -9.20
CA ASP A 123 -4.00 -12.68 -8.56
C ASP A 123 -3.15 -13.43 -9.59
N ALA A 124 -3.78 -13.91 -10.68
CA ALA A 124 -3.07 -14.57 -11.78
C ALA A 124 -2.12 -13.60 -12.51
N LEU A 125 -2.58 -12.37 -12.82
CA LEU A 125 -1.74 -11.34 -13.44
C LEU A 125 -0.56 -10.93 -12.54
N ILE A 126 -0.78 -10.81 -11.24
CA ILE A 126 0.28 -10.50 -10.28
C ILE A 126 1.31 -11.65 -10.22
N LEU A 127 0.87 -12.90 -10.28
CA LEU A 127 1.79 -14.03 -10.32
C LEU A 127 2.63 -14.02 -11.61
N GLU A 128 2.00 -13.82 -12.76
CA GLU A 128 2.68 -13.71 -14.05
C GLU A 128 3.68 -12.54 -14.06
N TYR A 129 3.30 -11.39 -13.50
CA TYR A 129 4.19 -10.24 -13.36
C TYR A 129 5.46 -10.62 -12.58
N TYR A 130 5.32 -11.25 -11.40
CA TYR A 130 6.49 -11.65 -10.61
C TYR A 130 7.35 -12.72 -11.28
N GLU A 131 6.76 -13.62 -12.05
CA GLU A 131 7.51 -14.60 -12.84
C GLU A 131 8.34 -13.95 -13.94
N LEU A 132 7.74 -12.99 -14.66
CA LEU A 132 8.45 -12.23 -15.71
C LEU A 132 9.53 -11.33 -15.12
N ASP A 133 9.25 -10.64 -14.04
CA ASP A 133 10.22 -9.81 -13.32
C ASP A 133 11.39 -10.65 -12.82
N GLY A 134 11.12 -11.84 -12.27
CA GLY A 134 12.15 -12.79 -11.86
C GLY A 134 13.04 -13.24 -13.04
N LYS A 135 12.47 -13.49 -14.21
CA LYS A 135 13.22 -13.82 -15.43
C LYS A 135 14.09 -12.65 -15.89
N LEU A 136 13.57 -11.43 -15.91
CA LEU A 136 14.33 -10.23 -16.28
C LEU A 136 15.51 -9.98 -15.32
N ASN A 137 15.28 -10.13 -14.03
CA ASN A 137 16.33 -10.01 -13.03
C ASN A 137 17.41 -11.09 -13.20
N ALA A 138 17.03 -12.33 -13.50
CA ALA A 138 17.98 -13.43 -13.75
C ALA A 138 18.83 -13.17 -15.01
N ILE A 139 18.21 -12.67 -16.09
CA ILE A 139 18.92 -12.27 -17.31
C ILE A 139 19.90 -11.14 -17.00
N THR A 140 19.48 -10.12 -16.27
CA THR A 140 20.33 -8.98 -15.91
C THR A 140 21.51 -9.40 -15.05
N GLN A 141 21.31 -10.30 -14.09
CA GLN A 141 22.37 -10.87 -13.26
C GLN A 141 23.36 -11.69 -14.11
N TYR A 142 22.85 -12.52 -15.01
CA TYR A 142 23.69 -13.29 -15.92
C TYR A 142 24.55 -12.38 -16.80
N LEU A 143 23.96 -11.35 -17.40
CA LEU A 143 24.70 -10.38 -18.22
C LEU A 143 25.75 -9.62 -17.40
N ASN A 144 25.49 -9.30 -16.15
CA ASN A 144 26.48 -8.69 -15.26
C ASN A 144 27.65 -9.64 -14.98
N ILE A 145 27.39 -10.92 -14.72
CA ILE A 145 28.44 -11.93 -14.54
C ILE A 145 29.32 -12.07 -15.79
N GLU A 146 28.70 -12.10 -16.98
CA GLU A 146 29.47 -12.16 -18.24
C GLU A 146 30.28 -10.89 -18.50
N LEU A 147 29.73 -9.72 -18.14
CA LEU A 147 30.43 -8.46 -18.27
C LEU A 147 31.61 -8.34 -17.29
N GLU A 148 31.49 -8.88 -16.07
CA GLU A 148 32.58 -8.94 -15.09
C GLU A 148 33.78 -9.72 -15.58
N LYS A 149 33.56 -10.82 -16.32
CA LYS A 149 34.64 -11.65 -16.91
C LYS A 149 35.49 -10.85 -17.91
N VAL A 150 34.92 -9.82 -18.55
CA VAL A 150 35.56 -9.02 -19.59
C VAL A 150 36.05 -7.66 -19.08
N ALA A 151 35.57 -7.23 -17.93
CA ALA A 151 35.90 -5.95 -17.33
C ALA A 151 37.22 -6.03 -16.54
N ASN A 152 38.28 -5.34 -17.01
CA ASN A 152 39.57 -5.27 -16.34
C ASN A 152 39.60 -4.45 -15.04
N ARG A 153 38.46 -3.99 -14.52
CA ARG A 153 38.39 -3.15 -13.31
C ARG A 153 37.16 -3.50 -12.46
N VAL A 154 37.42 -3.96 -11.25
CA VAL A 154 36.46 -4.43 -10.23
C VAL A 154 35.71 -3.29 -9.50
N LYS A 155 35.81 -2.03 -9.92
CA LYS A 155 35.34 -0.88 -9.12
C LYS A 155 33.87 -0.51 -9.22
N ASP A 156 33.14 -0.96 -10.22
CA ASP A 156 31.72 -0.61 -10.39
C ASP A 156 30.83 -1.81 -10.09
N LYS A 157 30.21 -1.83 -8.92
CA LYS A 157 29.36 -2.95 -8.42
C LYS A 157 28.10 -3.21 -9.26
N VAL A 158 27.58 -2.23 -9.98
CA VAL A 158 26.39 -2.38 -10.83
C VAL A 158 26.76 -1.91 -12.24
N MET A 159 26.71 -2.84 -13.20
CA MET A 159 27.13 -2.57 -14.57
C MET A 159 25.96 -2.52 -15.56
N ILE A 160 24.92 -3.29 -15.30
CA ILE A 160 23.69 -3.37 -16.08
C ILE A 160 22.52 -3.27 -15.08
N GLU A 161 21.56 -2.40 -15.37
CA GLU A 161 20.40 -2.15 -14.50
C GLU A 161 19.10 -2.34 -15.27
N LEU A 162 18.02 -2.66 -14.56
CA LEU A 162 16.67 -2.61 -15.07
C LEU A 162 16.08 -1.22 -14.78
N GLU A 163 15.56 -0.57 -15.80
CA GLU A 163 14.75 0.65 -15.68
C GLU A 163 13.28 0.30 -15.93
N TYR A 164 12.46 0.47 -14.92
CA TYR A 164 11.03 0.27 -15.01
C TYR A 164 10.37 1.58 -15.44
N LYS A 165 9.68 1.57 -16.57
CA LYS A 165 8.82 2.65 -17.03
C LYS A 165 7.38 2.20 -17.03
N LYS A 166 6.45 3.14 -17.15
CA LYS A 166 5.02 2.87 -17.06
C LYS A 166 4.55 1.77 -18.03
N ASP A 167 5.05 1.78 -19.25
CA ASP A 167 4.59 0.90 -20.34
C ASP A 167 5.67 -0.09 -20.82
N GLU A 168 6.90 0.00 -20.29
CA GLU A 168 8.02 -0.84 -20.71
C GLU A 168 9.09 -1.00 -19.63
N THR A 169 9.81 -2.11 -19.68
CA THR A 169 11.00 -2.34 -18.86
C THR A 169 12.23 -2.43 -19.74
N ASN A 170 13.23 -1.60 -19.46
CA ASN A 170 14.44 -1.50 -20.26
C ASN A 170 15.65 -2.04 -19.50
N ILE A 171 16.55 -2.70 -20.21
CA ILE A 171 17.88 -3.04 -19.70
C ILE A 171 18.82 -1.91 -20.08
N ILE A 172 19.37 -1.21 -19.08
CA ILE A 172 20.27 -0.09 -19.29
C ILE A 172 21.72 -0.52 -19.13
N VAL A 173 22.51 -0.18 -20.13
CA VAL A 173 23.96 -0.39 -20.14
C VAL A 173 24.66 0.73 -20.89
N THR A 174 25.85 1.12 -20.46
CA THR A 174 26.64 2.11 -21.21
C THR A 174 27.12 1.55 -22.55
N SER A 175 27.19 2.37 -23.61
CA SER A 175 27.59 1.94 -24.94
C SER A 175 28.93 1.20 -24.97
N ALA A 176 29.90 1.63 -24.16
CA ALA A 176 31.21 0.98 -24.06
C ALA A 176 31.13 -0.43 -23.46
N ARG A 177 30.27 -0.63 -22.44
CA ARG A 177 30.03 -1.94 -21.81
C ARG A 177 29.23 -2.85 -22.73
N CYS A 178 28.22 -2.30 -23.42
CA CYS A 178 27.41 -3.03 -24.38
C CYS A 178 28.32 -3.63 -25.48
N LYS A 179 29.23 -2.82 -26.06
CA LYS A 179 30.17 -3.28 -27.09
C LYS A 179 31.06 -4.42 -26.60
N LYS A 180 31.66 -4.27 -25.41
CA LYS A 180 32.49 -5.33 -24.80
C LYS A 180 31.71 -6.63 -24.56
N LEU A 181 30.48 -6.52 -24.07
CA LEU A 181 29.60 -7.68 -23.83
C LEU A 181 29.26 -8.39 -25.15
N LEU A 182 28.86 -7.63 -26.18
CA LEU A 182 28.57 -8.19 -27.50
C LEU A 182 29.77 -8.87 -28.13
N ASP A 183 30.98 -8.24 -28.08
CA ASP A 183 32.21 -8.85 -28.55
C ASP A 183 32.51 -10.16 -27.82
N HIS A 184 32.31 -10.20 -26.50
CA HIS A 184 32.50 -11.39 -25.71
C HIS A 184 31.51 -12.51 -26.07
N ILE A 185 30.21 -12.19 -26.15
CA ILE A 185 29.16 -13.17 -26.52
C ILE A 185 29.40 -13.71 -27.93
N ASN A 186 29.79 -12.85 -28.86
CA ASN A 186 30.06 -13.25 -30.25
C ASN A 186 31.31 -14.13 -30.42
N ASN A 187 32.31 -13.95 -29.54
CA ASN A 187 33.57 -14.72 -29.56
C ASN A 187 33.51 -15.98 -28.70
N SER A 188 32.45 -16.20 -27.88
CA SER A 188 32.29 -17.35 -27.05
C SER A 188 31.40 -18.41 -27.74
N GLU A 189 31.59 -19.71 -27.35
CA GLU A 189 30.72 -20.81 -27.80
C GLU A 189 29.24 -20.63 -27.46
N LEU A 190 28.91 -19.61 -26.68
CA LEU A 190 27.56 -19.20 -26.32
C LEU A 190 26.69 -18.87 -27.56
N LYS A 191 27.29 -18.38 -28.67
CA LYS A 191 26.56 -18.09 -29.91
C LYS A 191 25.82 -19.29 -30.49
N ASN A 192 26.34 -20.51 -30.27
CA ASN A 192 25.71 -21.73 -30.75
C ASN A 192 24.58 -22.22 -29.85
N LYS A 193 24.64 -21.90 -28.56
CA LYS A 193 23.69 -22.32 -27.54
C LYS A 193 22.37 -21.50 -27.59
N TYR A 194 22.39 -20.28 -28.10
CA TYR A 194 21.22 -19.38 -28.18
C TYR A 194 20.57 -19.33 -29.58
N LYS A 195 21.08 -20.10 -30.54
CA LYS A 195 20.43 -20.25 -31.85
C LYS A 195 19.30 -21.32 -31.84
N GLU A 196 19.23 -22.11 -30.75
CA GLU A 196 18.27 -23.20 -30.60
C GLU A 196 17.12 -22.86 -29.62
N LEU A 197 17.04 -21.62 -29.12
CA LEU A 197 15.93 -21.02 -28.36
C LEU A 197 15.16 -20.00 -29.21
#